data_98ad9334120f44213e4bcec75e8c1fad
#
_entry.id   98ad9334120f44213e4bcec75e8c1fad
#
_cell.length_a   1.000
_cell.length_b   1.000
_cell.length_c   1.000
_cell.angle_alpha   90.00
_cell.angle_beta   90.00
_cell.angle_gamma   90.00
#
_symmetry.space_group_name_H-M   'P 1'
#
loop_
_entity.id
_entity.type
_entity.pdbx_description
1 polymer ?
#
loop_
_entity_poly.entity_id
_entity_poly.type
_entity_poly.pdbx_seq_one_letter_code
_entity_poly.pdbx_strand_id
1 'polypeptide(L)'
;QWGEVWVVAGDARQRRRQIQVVMNAIRAGTRFEFCYSESSTMPTTLTEPHHLPTHPLEDFAFLTRLRRHGIPVGLFYRDVYWKFPLYGEGVPKAKQLVAQAMYRYDLLAYRQCLDVLFLPSLRMGEWVDVGDRVKKVALPPGHDIDETPTATPPSPLSMFYVGGLGSLYDLRAFCEAVASVPEASLTICTRPKEWEQARKDYEPLMGNNIKVVHANGKKELEPYFAAANVAVLAMAPHEYRDFAAPLKLFEYIGNGKPIIATEGTFVGDVVTRDELGWTVQASVNEFAALLEQLTQHPERVDEACDRVMAARDQHTWAARVEELVTALAAVDQR
;
A
#
# COMPACT_ATOMS: atom_id res chain seq x y z
N GLN A 1 3.24 -26.41 -2.09
CA GLN A 1 4.52 -26.48 -1.37
C GLN A 1 5.49 -25.58 -2.13
N TRP A 2 5.92 -24.45 -1.52
CA TRP A 2 6.88 -23.52 -2.12
C TRP A 2 8.28 -24.16 -2.10
N GLY A 3 9.07 -23.89 -3.11
CA GLY A 3 10.46 -24.40 -3.22
C GLY A 3 11.41 -23.80 -2.19
N GLU A 4 12.68 -24.08 -2.33
CA GLU A 4 13.75 -23.49 -1.50
C GLU A 4 13.97 -22.02 -1.88
N VAL A 5 14.05 -21.14 -0.89
CA VAL A 5 14.28 -19.69 -1.09
C VAL A 5 15.73 -19.35 -0.69
N TRP A 6 16.46 -18.74 -1.61
CA TRP A 6 17.80 -18.21 -1.35
C TRP A 6 17.75 -16.69 -1.25
N VAL A 7 18.28 -16.15 -0.15
CA VAL A 7 18.19 -14.73 0.18
C VAL A 7 19.52 -14.03 -0.10
N VAL A 8 19.46 -12.90 -0.81
CA VAL A 8 20.59 -11.97 -1.02
C VAL A 8 20.22 -10.64 -0.37
N ALA A 9 20.78 -10.36 0.80
CA ALA A 9 20.44 -9.20 1.61
C ALA A 9 21.59 -8.75 2.51
N GLY A 10 21.46 -7.57 3.13
CA GLY A 10 22.46 -7.00 4.04
C GLY A 10 23.32 -5.92 3.38
N ASP A 11 24.48 -5.64 3.97
CA ASP A 11 25.47 -4.71 3.39
C ASP A 11 26.12 -5.24 2.11
N ALA A 12 26.85 -4.40 1.38
CA ALA A 12 27.49 -4.78 0.12
C ALA A 12 28.44 -5.98 0.24
N ARG A 13 29.12 -6.15 1.38
CA ARG A 13 30.01 -7.31 1.59
C ARG A 13 29.24 -8.60 1.75
N GLN A 14 28.14 -8.55 2.49
CA GLN A 14 27.24 -9.68 2.72
C GLN A 14 26.59 -10.08 1.39
N ARG A 15 25.99 -9.12 0.67
CA ARG A 15 25.37 -9.36 -0.64
C ARG A 15 26.36 -9.96 -1.63
N ARG A 16 27.59 -9.42 -1.72
CA ARG A 16 28.62 -9.95 -2.63
C ARG A 16 28.94 -11.42 -2.38
N ARG A 17 29.05 -11.84 -1.10
CA ARG A 17 29.28 -13.24 -0.74
C ARG A 17 28.10 -14.11 -1.16
N GLN A 18 26.89 -13.68 -0.88
CA GLN A 18 25.67 -14.40 -1.23
C GLN A 18 25.48 -14.49 -2.75
N ILE A 19 25.73 -13.39 -3.49
CA ILE A 19 25.74 -13.36 -4.95
C ILE A 19 26.72 -14.41 -5.50
N GLN A 20 27.90 -14.50 -4.92
CA GLN A 20 28.90 -15.48 -5.36
C GLN A 20 28.42 -16.92 -5.13
N VAL A 21 27.78 -17.19 -4.00
CA VAL A 21 27.16 -18.50 -3.71
C VAL A 21 26.10 -18.85 -4.75
N VAL A 22 25.16 -17.95 -5.02
CA VAL A 22 24.10 -18.13 -6.03
C VAL A 22 24.72 -18.38 -7.42
N MET A 23 25.69 -17.55 -7.83
CA MET A 23 26.32 -17.70 -9.16
C MET A 23 27.13 -18.99 -9.29
N ASN A 24 27.74 -19.49 -8.21
CA ASN A 24 28.42 -20.78 -8.21
C ASN A 24 27.41 -21.95 -8.32
N ALA A 25 26.26 -21.86 -7.62
CA ALA A 25 25.20 -22.85 -7.71
C ALA A 25 24.65 -22.95 -9.13
N ILE A 26 24.39 -21.81 -9.78
CA ILE A 26 23.95 -21.77 -11.19
C ILE A 26 24.96 -22.45 -12.11
N ARG A 27 26.28 -22.19 -11.94
CA ARG A 27 27.32 -22.84 -12.71
C ARG A 27 27.40 -24.35 -12.43
N ALA A 28 27.05 -24.78 -11.23
CA ALA A 28 27.00 -26.21 -10.83
C ALA A 28 25.67 -26.89 -11.31
N GLY A 29 24.79 -26.18 -12.01
CA GLY A 29 23.56 -26.73 -12.58
C GLY A 29 22.30 -26.54 -11.74
N THR A 30 22.38 -25.81 -10.61
CA THR A 30 21.16 -25.45 -9.84
C THR A 30 20.28 -24.55 -10.70
N ARG A 31 19.00 -24.89 -10.77
CA ARG A 31 17.98 -24.09 -11.49
C ARG A 31 17.16 -23.29 -10.51
N PHE A 32 17.01 -22.00 -10.79
CA PHE A 32 16.10 -21.10 -10.09
C PHE A 32 14.93 -20.78 -10.98
N GLU A 33 13.73 -20.82 -10.46
CA GLU A 33 12.51 -20.53 -11.21
C GLU A 33 12.41 -19.05 -11.54
N PHE A 34 12.72 -18.18 -10.59
CA PHE A 34 12.72 -16.72 -10.75
C PHE A 34 13.57 -16.03 -9.66
N CYS A 35 13.78 -14.73 -9.84
CA CYS A 35 14.30 -13.82 -8.82
C CYS A 35 13.26 -12.74 -8.54
N TYR A 36 12.93 -12.54 -7.28
CA TYR A 36 12.13 -11.41 -6.81
C TYR A 36 12.96 -10.50 -5.95
N SER A 37 12.89 -9.20 -6.20
CA SER A 37 13.60 -8.16 -5.46
C SER A 37 12.62 -7.06 -5.03
N GLU A 38 12.94 -6.36 -3.95
CA GLU A 38 12.19 -5.17 -3.50
C GLU A 38 13.09 -3.94 -3.46
N SER A 39 12.59 -2.83 -3.99
CA SER A 39 13.22 -1.53 -3.76
C SER A 39 12.95 -1.05 -2.33
N SER A 40 13.90 -0.34 -1.75
CA SER A 40 13.64 0.46 -0.55
C SER A 40 12.99 1.80 -0.91
N THR A 41 12.68 2.62 0.10
CA THR A 41 12.28 4.02 -0.09
C THR A 41 13.46 4.94 -0.44
N MET A 42 14.67 4.39 -0.59
CA MET A 42 15.88 5.08 -1.02
C MET A 42 16.35 4.51 -2.36
N PRO A 43 17.13 5.27 -3.16
CA PRO A 43 17.80 4.71 -4.33
C PRO A 43 18.63 3.49 -3.96
N THR A 44 18.64 2.46 -4.81
CA THR A 44 19.38 1.21 -4.61
C THR A 44 20.84 1.45 -4.25
N THR A 45 21.47 2.41 -4.91
CA THR A 45 22.88 2.77 -4.70
C THR A 45 23.17 3.48 -3.37
N LEU A 46 22.14 3.98 -2.67
CA LEU A 46 22.29 4.73 -1.42
C LEU A 46 21.79 3.96 -0.19
N THR A 47 21.48 2.68 -0.32
CA THR A 47 20.94 1.84 0.76
C THR A 47 21.98 1.39 1.79
N GLU A 48 23.27 1.60 1.52
CA GLU A 48 24.33 1.32 2.50
C GLU A 48 24.21 2.23 3.73
N PRO A 49 24.64 1.80 4.93
CA PRO A 49 24.52 2.59 6.16
C PRO A 49 25.15 3.99 6.10
N HIS A 50 26.16 4.18 5.26
CA HIS A 50 26.81 5.48 5.06
C HIS A 50 26.16 6.33 3.94
N HIS A 51 25.14 5.82 3.25
CA HIS A 51 24.41 6.49 2.17
C HIS A 51 25.29 7.02 1.02
N LEU A 52 26.41 6.36 0.72
CA LEU A 52 27.27 6.70 -0.41
C LEU A 52 27.20 5.61 -1.49
N PRO A 53 27.25 5.97 -2.78
CA PRO A 53 27.12 5.02 -3.89
C PRO A 53 28.45 4.27 -4.16
N THR A 54 28.96 3.53 -3.16
CA THR A 54 30.24 2.85 -3.24
C THR A 54 30.26 1.63 -4.16
N HIS A 55 29.08 1.03 -4.42
CA HIS A 55 28.91 -0.15 -5.24
C HIS A 55 27.75 -0.02 -6.24
N PRO A 56 27.74 1.01 -7.10
CA PRO A 56 26.54 1.42 -7.86
C PRO A 56 26.08 0.41 -8.92
N LEU A 57 26.94 -0.54 -9.29
CA LEU A 57 26.65 -1.52 -10.35
C LEU A 57 26.39 -2.93 -9.82
N GLU A 58 26.65 -3.23 -8.55
CA GLU A 58 26.72 -4.60 -8.05
C GLU A 58 25.38 -5.33 -8.15
N ASP A 59 24.31 -4.70 -7.61
CA ASP A 59 22.98 -5.30 -7.60
C ASP A 59 22.42 -5.41 -9.03
N PHE A 60 22.55 -4.37 -9.84
CA PHE A 60 22.09 -4.39 -11.23
C PHE A 60 22.84 -5.39 -12.10
N ALA A 61 24.16 -5.53 -11.89
CA ALA A 61 24.96 -6.54 -12.58
C ALA A 61 24.55 -7.97 -12.18
N PHE A 62 24.22 -8.19 -10.93
CA PHE A 62 23.70 -9.48 -10.46
C PHE A 62 22.36 -9.81 -11.14
N LEU A 63 21.37 -8.92 -11.08
CA LEU A 63 20.07 -9.10 -11.74
C LEU A 63 20.23 -9.34 -13.25
N THR A 64 21.11 -8.57 -13.91
CA THR A 64 21.40 -8.76 -15.33
C THR A 64 22.00 -10.13 -15.63
N ARG A 65 22.88 -10.67 -14.76
CA ARG A 65 23.44 -12.01 -14.91
C ARG A 65 22.37 -13.08 -14.76
N LEU A 66 21.46 -12.97 -13.79
CA LEU A 66 20.34 -13.89 -13.63
C LEU A 66 19.51 -13.98 -14.91
N ARG A 67 19.11 -12.81 -15.47
CA ARG A 67 18.40 -12.77 -16.75
C ARG A 67 19.16 -13.45 -17.89
N ARG A 68 20.49 -13.25 -18.00
CA ARG A 68 21.31 -13.90 -19.03
C ARG A 68 21.40 -15.41 -18.86
N HIS A 69 21.12 -15.93 -17.67
CA HIS A 69 20.97 -17.35 -17.40
C HIS A 69 19.54 -17.87 -17.59
N GLY A 70 18.64 -17.06 -18.16
CA GLY A 70 17.23 -17.43 -18.39
C GLY A 70 16.37 -17.42 -17.13
N ILE A 71 16.81 -16.79 -16.04
CA ILE A 71 16.07 -16.68 -14.79
C ILE A 71 15.25 -15.38 -14.86
N PRO A 72 13.91 -15.44 -14.87
CA PRO A 72 13.06 -14.25 -14.84
C PRO A 72 13.33 -13.38 -13.62
N VAL A 73 13.42 -12.06 -13.83
CA VAL A 73 13.72 -11.10 -12.76
C VAL A 73 12.58 -10.10 -12.60
N GLY A 74 11.94 -10.13 -11.43
CA GLY A 74 10.94 -9.16 -11.00
C GLY A 74 11.44 -8.28 -9.88
N LEU A 75 11.00 -7.01 -9.86
CA LEU A 75 11.28 -6.07 -8.79
C LEU A 75 10.01 -5.35 -8.39
N PHE A 76 9.72 -5.33 -7.08
CA PHE A 76 8.67 -4.48 -6.53
C PHE A 76 9.21 -3.07 -6.28
N TYR A 77 8.68 -2.10 -7.01
CA TYR A 77 9.02 -0.69 -6.85
C TYR A 77 8.03 -0.02 -5.93
N ARG A 78 8.47 0.21 -4.71
CA ARG A 78 7.62 0.55 -3.57
C ARG A 78 6.94 1.91 -3.68
N ASP A 79 7.66 2.94 -4.15
CA ASP A 79 7.21 4.31 -4.06
C ASP A 79 7.87 5.22 -5.10
N VAL A 80 7.15 6.26 -5.52
CA VAL A 80 7.58 7.29 -6.46
C VAL A 80 7.57 8.69 -5.83
N TYR A 81 7.50 8.76 -4.51
CA TYR A 81 7.44 9.96 -3.68
C TYR A 81 8.46 11.03 -4.07
N TRP A 82 9.66 10.64 -4.49
CA TRP A 82 10.74 11.52 -4.89
C TRP A 82 10.44 12.43 -6.11
N LYS A 83 9.34 12.19 -6.83
CA LYS A 83 8.87 13.01 -7.96
C LYS A 83 7.92 14.13 -7.52
N PHE A 84 7.44 14.11 -6.29
CA PHE A 84 6.45 15.05 -5.80
C PHE A 84 7.08 16.17 -4.97
N PRO A 85 6.44 17.37 -4.89
CA PRO A 85 6.97 18.52 -4.16
C PRO A 85 7.27 18.26 -2.68
N LEU A 86 6.51 17.34 -2.07
CA LEU A 86 6.70 16.91 -0.68
C LEU A 86 8.06 16.20 -0.43
N TYR A 87 8.74 15.77 -1.48
CA TYR A 87 10.02 15.09 -1.35
C TYR A 87 11.09 16.04 -0.83
N GLY A 88 11.68 15.66 0.28
CA GLY A 88 12.83 16.38 0.82
C GLY A 88 12.47 17.62 1.64
N GLU A 89 11.22 17.77 2.07
CA GLU A 89 10.90 18.77 3.10
C GLU A 89 11.84 18.58 4.31
N GLY A 90 12.56 19.65 4.66
CA GLY A 90 13.58 19.62 5.73
C GLY A 90 14.93 18.99 5.35
N VAL A 91 15.12 18.54 4.08
CA VAL A 91 16.40 17.99 3.58
C VAL A 91 17.14 19.04 2.73
N PRO A 92 18.48 19.21 2.88
CA PRO A 92 19.27 20.14 2.07
C PRO A 92 19.11 19.86 0.56
N LYS A 93 18.89 20.90 -0.24
CA LYS A 93 18.65 20.78 -1.70
C LYS A 93 19.72 19.95 -2.45
N ALA A 94 20.99 20.06 -2.05
CA ALA A 94 22.06 19.28 -2.67
C ALA A 94 21.85 17.77 -2.46
N LYS A 95 21.43 17.34 -1.28
CA LYS A 95 21.11 15.93 -0.99
C LYS A 95 19.89 15.45 -1.78
N GLN A 96 18.86 16.31 -1.91
CA GLN A 96 17.68 16.00 -2.73
C GLN A 96 18.06 15.76 -4.19
N LEU A 97 18.88 16.64 -4.77
CA LEU A 97 19.31 16.54 -6.17
C LEU A 97 20.12 15.25 -6.42
N VAL A 98 21.04 14.92 -5.50
CA VAL A 98 21.80 13.65 -5.58
C VAL A 98 20.87 12.45 -5.51
N ALA A 99 19.96 12.40 -4.55
CA ALA A 99 19.02 11.31 -4.42
C ALA A 99 18.11 11.18 -5.66
N GLN A 100 17.58 12.30 -6.19
CA GLN A 100 16.78 12.29 -7.41
C GLN A 100 17.58 11.82 -8.64
N ALA A 101 18.86 12.16 -8.74
CA ALA A 101 19.72 11.66 -9.80
C ALA A 101 19.90 10.12 -9.67
N MET A 102 20.07 9.62 -8.45
CA MET A 102 20.21 8.18 -8.19
C MET A 102 18.92 7.41 -8.44
N TYR A 103 17.75 7.95 -8.12
CA TYR A 103 16.46 7.34 -8.53
C TYR A 103 16.33 7.23 -10.05
N ARG A 104 16.72 8.29 -10.79
CA ARG A 104 16.72 8.23 -12.27
C ARG A 104 17.70 7.20 -12.80
N TYR A 105 18.86 7.10 -12.18
CA TYR A 105 19.85 6.07 -12.49
C TYR A 105 19.27 4.66 -12.26
N ASP A 106 18.60 4.42 -11.14
CA ASP A 106 17.92 3.15 -10.86
C ASP A 106 16.92 2.79 -11.95
N LEU A 107 16.04 3.74 -12.35
CA LEU A 107 15.06 3.49 -13.41
C LEU A 107 15.72 3.15 -14.76
N LEU A 108 16.85 3.80 -15.09
CA LEU A 108 17.63 3.45 -16.28
C LEU A 108 18.26 2.05 -16.20
N ALA A 109 18.78 1.68 -15.03
CA ALA A 109 19.34 0.35 -14.80
C ALA A 109 18.26 -0.73 -14.86
N TYR A 110 17.07 -0.48 -14.31
CA TYR A 110 15.92 -1.39 -14.34
C TYR A 110 15.49 -1.73 -15.76
N ARG A 111 15.59 -0.81 -16.72
CA ARG A 111 15.34 -1.08 -18.15
C ARG A 111 16.17 -2.25 -18.69
N GLN A 112 17.33 -2.52 -18.11
CA GLN A 112 18.27 -3.54 -18.61
C GLN A 112 18.21 -4.84 -17.80
N CYS A 113 17.92 -4.77 -16.51
CA CYS A 113 18.05 -5.91 -15.60
C CYS A 113 16.73 -6.56 -15.17
N LEU A 114 15.56 -5.96 -15.47
CA LEU A 114 14.27 -6.51 -15.09
C LEU A 114 13.49 -7.08 -16.28
N ASP A 115 12.63 -8.03 -16.02
CA ASP A 115 11.58 -8.50 -16.93
C ASP A 115 10.21 -7.98 -16.50
N VAL A 116 9.96 -7.94 -15.18
CA VAL A 116 8.70 -7.44 -14.59
C VAL A 116 9.01 -6.38 -13.53
N LEU A 117 8.29 -5.27 -13.60
CA LEU A 117 8.24 -4.28 -12.53
C LEU A 117 6.87 -4.36 -11.84
N PHE A 118 6.89 -4.81 -10.59
CA PHE A 118 5.71 -4.82 -9.74
C PHE A 118 5.50 -3.45 -9.09
N LEU A 119 4.27 -2.99 -9.06
CA LEU A 119 3.88 -1.68 -8.55
C LEU A 119 2.69 -1.84 -7.57
N PRO A 120 2.59 -1.04 -6.52
CA PRO A 120 1.41 -1.04 -5.65
C PRO A 120 0.10 -0.85 -6.42
N SER A 121 0.12 -0.05 -7.49
CA SER A 121 -0.98 0.12 -8.44
C SER A 121 -0.46 0.40 -9.85
N LEU A 122 -1.22 0.06 -10.88
CA LEU A 122 -0.86 0.43 -12.25
C LEU A 122 -0.90 1.95 -12.49
N ARG A 123 -1.73 2.69 -11.74
CA ARG A 123 -1.74 4.16 -11.77
C ARG A 123 -0.36 4.75 -11.43
N MET A 124 0.36 4.17 -10.45
CA MET A 124 1.74 4.58 -10.14
C MET A 124 2.69 4.39 -11.33
N GLY A 125 2.36 3.46 -12.23
CA GLY A 125 3.15 3.17 -13.43
C GLY A 125 3.27 4.34 -14.41
N GLU A 126 2.37 5.31 -14.38
CA GLU A 126 2.43 6.54 -15.19
C GLU A 126 3.63 7.41 -14.78
N TRP A 127 4.02 7.32 -13.51
CA TRP A 127 5.16 8.05 -12.93
C TRP A 127 6.50 7.31 -13.08
N VAL A 128 6.49 6.04 -13.54
CA VAL A 128 7.68 5.18 -13.55
C VAL A 128 8.00 4.75 -14.97
N ASP A 129 9.02 5.36 -15.56
CA ASP A 129 9.50 5.00 -16.91
C ASP A 129 10.66 4.01 -16.85
N VAL A 130 10.38 2.76 -17.16
CA VAL A 130 11.36 1.67 -17.29
C VAL A 130 11.43 1.11 -18.72
N GLY A 131 10.85 1.83 -19.69
CA GLY A 131 10.77 1.41 -21.10
C GLY A 131 9.78 0.27 -21.32
N ASP A 132 9.42 0.05 -22.59
CA ASP A 132 8.32 -0.86 -22.99
C ASP A 132 8.66 -2.35 -22.83
N ARG A 133 9.95 -2.70 -22.72
CA ARG A 133 10.39 -4.08 -22.56
C ARG A 133 10.03 -4.65 -21.16
N VAL A 134 10.06 -3.83 -20.15
CA VAL A 134 9.78 -4.22 -18.76
C VAL A 134 8.27 -4.18 -18.55
N LYS A 135 7.67 -5.35 -18.32
CA LYS A 135 6.23 -5.44 -18.06
C LYS A 135 5.90 -4.83 -16.69
N LYS A 136 5.00 -3.88 -16.65
CA LYS A 136 4.45 -3.35 -15.38
C LYS A 136 3.25 -4.18 -14.95
N VAL A 137 3.24 -4.62 -13.69
CA VAL A 137 2.18 -5.45 -13.10
C VAL A 137 1.78 -4.86 -11.75
N ALA A 138 0.48 -4.74 -11.48
CA ALA A 138 0.00 -4.37 -10.15
C ALA A 138 0.29 -5.52 -9.18
N LEU A 139 0.80 -5.18 -8.01
CA LEU A 139 0.99 -6.09 -6.88
C LEU A 139 0.69 -5.30 -5.60
N PRO A 140 -0.59 -5.00 -5.32
CA PRO A 140 -0.96 -4.27 -4.12
C PRO A 140 -0.64 -5.08 -2.86
N PRO A 141 -0.65 -4.46 -1.67
CA PRO A 141 -0.55 -5.19 -0.42
C PRO A 141 -1.63 -6.26 -0.25
N GLY A 142 -1.46 -7.12 0.74
CA GLY A 142 -2.47 -8.08 1.19
C GLY A 142 -2.66 -7.99 2.70
N HIS A 143 -3.60 -8.78 3.21
CA HIS A 143 -3.75 -9.04 4.64
C HIS A 143 -3.29 -10.47 4.98
N ASP A 144 -3.09 -10.75 6.26
CA ASP A 144 -2.72 -12.10 6.72
C ASP A 144 -3.92 -13.05 6.59
N ILE A 145 -3.65 -14.28 6.15
CA ILE A 145 -4.69 -15.32 5.98
C ILE A 145 -5.33 -15.71 7.33
N ASP A 146 -4.54 -15.64 8.42
CA ASP A 146 -4.98 -15.94 9.78
C ASP A 146 -5.67 -14.75 10.46
N GLU A 147 -5.93 -13.67 9.75
CA GLU A 147 -6.67 -12.55 10.28
C GLU A 147 -8.12 -12.98 10.52
N THR A 148 -8.51 -13.02 11.78
CA THR A 148 -9.88 -13.39 12.15
C THR A 148 -10.79 -12.18 11.93
N PRO A 149 -11.84 -12.30 11.10
CA PRO A 149 -12.80 -11.23 10.96
C PRO A 149 -13.43 -10.89 12.30
N THR A 150 -13.49 -9.61 12.63
CA THR A 150 -14.19 -9.16 13.80
C THR A 150 -15.69 -9.16 13.55
N ALA A 151 -16.48 -9.68 14.49
CA ALA A 151 -17.93 -9.62 14.42
C ALA A 151 -18.38 -8.18 14.15
N THR A 152 -19.32 -8.02 13.25
CA THR A 152 -19.89 -6.71 12.97
C THR A 152 -21.05 -6.47 13.92
N PRO A 153 -21.04 -5.39 14.74
CA PRO A 153 -22.15 -5.05 15.59
C PRO A 153 -23.35 -4.69 14.71
N PRO A 154 -24.57 -5.10 15.08
CA PRO A 154 -25.76 -4.56 14.45
C PRO A 154 -25.85 -3.03 14.69
N SER A 155 -26.62 -2.32 13.87
CA SER A 155 -26.95 -0.90 14.07
C SER A 155 -26.86 -0.41 15.54
N PRO A 156 -26.35 0.80 15.81
CA PRO A 156 -26.25 1.96 14.90
C PRO A 156 -24.98 1.96 14.04
N LEU A 157 -24.98 2.81 12.99
CA LEU A 157 -23.84 2.99 12.11
C LEU A 157 -22.61 3.48 12.89
N SER A 158 -21.62 2.62 13.02
CA SER A 158 -20.38 2.88 13.72
C SER A 158 -19.19 2.70 12.80
N MET A 159 -18.38 3.74 12.66
CA MET A 159 -17.31 3.80 11.70
C MET A 159 -15.95 3.87 12.37
N PHE A 160 -14.94 3.30 11.72
CA PHE A 160 -13.57 3.30 12.22
C PHE A 160 -12.58 3.75 11.16
N TYR A 161 -11.73 4.69 11.55
CA TYR A 161 -10.55 5.10 10.79
C TYR A 161 -9.30 4.86 11.63
N VAL A 162 -8.27 4.25 11.04
CA VAL A 162 -6.93 4.16 11.65
C VAL A 162 -5.87 4.66 10.68
N GLY A 163 -5.15 5.70 11.05
CA GLY A 163 -4.13 6.28 10.18
C GLY A 163 -3.63 7.63 10.63
N GLY A 164 -2.82 8.26 9.78
CA GLY A 164 -2.36 9.63 9.96
C GLY A 164 -3.46 10.66 9.76
N LEU A 165 -3.23 11.86 10.28
CA LEU A 165 -4.03 13.06 10.01
C LEU A 165 -3.12 14.15 9.44
N GLY A 166 -3.65 15.01 8.59
CA GLY A 166 -2.93 16.12 7.98
C GLY A 166 -3.18 16.24 6.49
N SER A 167 -2.37 17.00 5.78
CA SER A 167 -2.59 17.35 4.37
C SER A 167 -2.72 16.13 3.43
N LEU A 168 -1.99 15.05 3.72
CA LEU A 168 -2.07 13.79 2.96
C LEU A 168 -3.25 12.90 3.39
N TYR A 169 -3.80 13.09 4.57
CA TYR A 169 -4.84 12.25 5.17
C TYR A 169 -5.96 13.12 5.72
N ASP A 170 -6.53 13.94 4.85
CA ASP A 170 -7.53 14.94 5.22
C ASP A 170 -8.94 14.33 5.27
N LEU A 171 -9.45 14.20 6.49
CA LEU A 171 -10.79 13.70 6.81
C LEU A 171 -11.77 14.79 7.23
N ARG A 172 -11.41 16.08 7.12
CA ARG A 172 -12.23 17.17 7.67
C ARG A 172 -13.65 17.18 7.11
N ALA A 173 -13.81 17.07 5.79
CA ALA A 173 -15.14 17.01 5.17
C ALA A 173 -15.94 15.78 5.65
N PHE A 174 -15.29 14.64 5.89
CA PHE A 174 -15.94 13.46 6.43
C PHE A 174 -16.36 13.65 7.90
N CYS A 175 -15.51 14.26 8.73
CA CYS A 175 -15.84 14.59 10.12
C CYS A 175 -17.04 15.54 10.21
N GLU A 176 -17.09 16.57 9.38
CA GLU A 176 -18.20 17.52 9.32
C GLU A 176 -19.51 16.81 8.90
N ALA A 177 -19.45 15.92 7.92
CA ALA A 177 -20.60 15.10 7.52
C ALA A 177 -21.08 14.18 8.65
N VAL A 178 -20.17 13.49 9.35
CA VAL A 178 -20.55 12.66 10.51
C VAL A 178 -21.19 13.48 11.61
N ALA A 179 -20.67 14.68 11.90
CA ALA A 179 -21.23 15.56 12.93
C ALA A 179 -22.66 16.00 12.60
N SER A 180 -23.04 16.06 11.31
CA SER A 180 -24.37 16.41 10.86
C SER A 180 -25.39 15.26 10.91
N VAL A 181 -24.94 14.00 11.11
CA VAL A 181 -25.79 12.80 11.17
C VAL A 181 -25.68 12.16 12.56
N PRO A 182 -26.54 12.50 13.52
CA PRO A 182 -26.41 12.07 14.93
C PRO A 182 -26.45 10.54 15.13
N GLU A 183 -27.11 9.80 14.25
CA GLU A 183 -27.26 8.35 14.28
C GLU A 183 -25.99 7.60 13.82
N ALA A 184 -25.04 8.31 13.20
CA ALA A 184 -23.75 7.79 12.79
C ALA A 184 -22.68 8.14 13.82
N SER A 185 -21.70 7.28 14.02
CA SER A 185 -20.56 7.55 14.90
C SER A 185 -19.22 7.23 14.23
N LEU A 186 -18.18 7.96 14.59
CA LEU A 186 -16.84 7.76 14.06
C LEU A 186 -15.81 7.65 15.18
N THR A 187 -14.98 6.60 15.15
CA THR A 187 -13.77 6.50 15.96
C THR A 187 -12.55 6.74 15.05
N ILE A 188 -11.77 7.76 15.38
CA ILE A 188 -10.49 8.07 14.71
C ILE A 188 -9.35 7.57 15.58
N CYS A 189 -8.62 6.57 15.11
CA CYS A 189 -7.40 6.11 15.75
C CYS A 189 -6.18 6.71 15.04
N THR A 190 -5.43 7.55 15.72
CA THR A 190 -4.23 8.19 15.18
C THR A 190 -3.14 8.29 16.26
N ARG A 191 -1.91 8.59 15.85
CA ARG A 191 -0.79 8.76 16.80
C ARG A 191 -0.99 10.03 17.64
N PRO A 192 -0.63 10.01 18.94
CA PRO A 192 -0.77 11.20 19.80
C PRO A 192 -0.14 12.46 19.19
N LYS A 193 1.07 12.33 18.65
CA LYS A 193 1.80 13.46 18.04
C LYS A 193 1.08 14.02 16.79
N GLU A 194 0.49 13.17 15.98
CA GLU A 194 -0.26 13.59 14.78
C GLU A 194 -1.56 14.29 15.19
N TRP A 195 -2.23 13.77 16.22
CA TRP A 195 -3.40 14.41 16.78
C TRP A 195 -3.10 15.81 17.31
N GLU A 196 -2.06 15.97 18.12
CA GLU A 196 -1.66 17.27 18.64
C GLU A 196 -1.37 18.31 17.52
N GLN A 197 -0.90 17.88 16.39
CA GLN A 197 -0.66 18.76 15.23
C GLN A 197 -1.96 19.10 14.47
N ALA A 198 -2.86 18.14 14.31
CA ALA A 198 -4.10 18.27 13.53
C ALA A 198 -5.27 18.82 14.36
N ARG A 199 -5.23 18.69 15.66
CA ARG A 199 -6.33 18.92 16.60
C ARG A 199 -7.05 20.26 16.39
N LYS A 200 -6.31 21.34 16.16
CA LYS A 200 -6.89 22.68 15.96
C LYS A 200 -7.82 22.76 14.73
N ASP A 201 -7.53 21.95 13.72
CA ASP A 201 -8.30 21.93 12.47
C ASP A 201 -9.48 20.95 12.55
N TYR A 202 -9.43 19.96 13.44
CA TYR A 202 -10.43 18.90 13.56
C TYR A 202 -11.45 19.14 14.69
N GLU A 203 -11.02 19.58 15.89
CA GLU A 203 -11.94 19.77 17.03
C GLU A 203 -13.17 20.62 16.71
N PRO A 204 -13.08 21.72 15.94
CA PRO A 204 -14.24 22.52 15.61
C PRO A 204 -15.28 21.79 14.72
N LEU A 205 -14.85 20.74 14.02
CA LEU A 205 -15.70 19.96 13.10
C LEU A 205 -16.28 18.70 13.75
N MET A 206 -15.85 18.39 14.99
CA MET A 206 -16.26 17.17 15.67
C MET A 206 -17.52 17.38 16.49
N GLY A 207 -18.56 16.59 16.15
CA GLY A 207 -19.74 16.44 17.02
C GLY A 207 -19.48 15.47 18.18
N ASN A 208 -20.47 15.32 19.06
CA ASN A 208 -20.41 14.37 20.19
C ASN A 208 -20.33 12.90 19.75
N ASN A 209 -20.61 12.62 18.48
CA ASN A 209 -20.57 11.31 17.85
C ASN A 209 -19.21 10.95 17.22
N ILE A 210 -18.18 11.80 17.38
CA ILE A 210 -16.82 11.55 16.92
C ILE A 210 -15.87 11.49 18.11
N LYS A 211 -15.06 10.44 18.19
CA LYS A 211 -14.03 10.29 19.22
C LYS A 211 -12.67 10.00 18.63
N VAL A 212 -11.63 10.49 19.28
CA VAL A 212 -10.22 10.20 18.94
C VAL A 212 -9.64 9.27 19.98
N VAL A 213 -8.91 8.26 19.50
CA VAL A 213 -8.24 7.28 20.33
C VAL A 213 -6.81 7.06 19.85
N HIS A 214 -5.98 6.51 20.72
CA HIS A 214 -4.59 6.20 20.43
C HIS A 214 -4.36 4.71 20.75
N ALA A 215 -4.13 3.93 19.71
CA ALA A 215 -3.85 2.51 19.80
C ALA A 215 -2.82 2.12 18.75
N ASN A 216 -2.01 1.12 19.01
CA ASN A 216 -0.95 0.66 18.13
C ASN A 216 -0.85 -0.87 18.13
N GLY A 217 -0.74 -1.42 16.90
CA GLY A 217 -0.66 -2.86 16.72
C GLY A 217 -1.99 -3.59 16.81
N LYS A 218 -2.02 -4.81 16.30
CA LYS A 218 -3.23 -5.61 16.08
C LYS A 218 -4.08 -5.74 17.35
N LYS A 219 -3.45 -6.12 18.47
CA LYS A 219 -4.14 -6.38 19.74
C LYS A 219 -4.87 -5.17 20.32
N GLU A 220 -4.27 -3.98 20.20
CA GLU A 220 -4.89 -2.75 20.71
C GLU A 220 -5.97 -2.21 19.77
N LEU A 221 -5.89 -2.51 18.48
CA LEU A 221 -6.86 -2.09 17.45
C LEU A 221 -8.09 -3.01 17.40
N GLU A 222 -7.96 -4.28 17.80
CA GLU A 222 -9.03 -5.29 17.74
C GLU A 222 -10.35 -4.83 18.36
N PRO A 223 -10.40 -4.22 19.58
CA PRO A 223 -11.66 -3.74 20.17
C PRO A 223 -12.37 -2.67 19.34
N TYR A 224 -11.61 -1.83 18.62
CA TYR A 224 -12.17 -0.78 17.77
C TYR A 224 -12.71 -1.36 16.46
N PHE A 225 -12.04 -2.35 15.88
CA PHE A 225 -12.59 -3.10 14.76
C PHE A 225 -13.86 -3.85 15.15
N ALA A 226 -13.88 -4.48 16.32
CA ALA A 226 -15.08 -5.17 16.80
C ALA A 226 -16.26 -4.23 17.08
N ALA A 227 -15.99 -2.98 17.48
CA ALA A 227 -17.01 -1.98 17.74
C ALA A 227 -17.53 -1.27 16.50
N ALA A 228 -16.88 -1.41 15.35
CA ALA A 228 -17.23 -0.77 14.10
C ALA A 228 -17.92 -1.73 13.12
N ASN A 229 -18.89 -1.24 12.37
CA ASN A 229 -19.50 -1.98 11.27
C ASN A 229 -19.03 -1.48 9.89
N VAL A 230 -18.38 -0.31 9.80
CA VAL A 230 -17.82 0.24 8.56
C VAL A 230 -16.43 0.81 8.82
N ALA A 231 -15.52 0.62 7.87
CA ALA A 231 -14.20 1.26 7.87
C ALA A 231 -14.15 2.47 6.93
N VAL A 232 -13.25 3.42 7.18
CA VAL A 232 -13.24 4.70 6.47
C VAL A 232 -11.88 4.95 5.80
N LEU A 233 -11.90 5.21 4.50
CA LEU A 233 -10.80 5.75 3.69
C LEU A 233 -11.28 6.94 2.83
N ALA A 234 -12.21 7.71 3.38
CA ALA A 234 -12.90 8.84 2.75
C ALA A 234 -12.11 10.16 2.88
N MET A 235 -10.88 10.17 2.41
CA MET A 235 -9.99 11.32 2.50
C MET A 235 -10.10 12.21 1.27
N ALA A 236 -9.86 13.52 1.42
CA ALA A 236 -9.80 14.44 0.29
C ALA A 236 -8.79 13.96 -0.78
N PRO A 237 -9.06 14.08 -2.09
CA PRO A 237 -8.15 13.70 -3.16
C PRO A 237 -6.78 14.40 -3.04
N HIS A 238 -5.72 13.69 -3.40
CA HIS A 238 -4.36 14.23 -3.40
C HIS A 238 -3.50 13.51 -4.45
N GLU A 239 -2.88 14.24 -5.36
CA GLU A 239 -2.16 13.72 -6.52
C GLU A 239 -1.19 12.56 -6.18
N TYR A 240 -0.39 12.71 -5.13
CA TYR A 240 0.54 11.66 -4.69
C TYR A 240 -0.18 10.43 -4.11
N ARG A 241 -1.33 10.63 -3.46
CA ARG A 241 -2.00 9.54 -2.76
C ARG A 241 -3.02 8.80 -3.63
N ASP A 242 -3.54 9.44 -4.66
CA ASP A 242 -4.65 8.89 -5.46
C ASP A 242 -4.27 7.63 -6.23
N PHE A 243 -2.98 7.36 -6.42
CA PHE A 243 -2.48 6.09 -6.96
C PHE A 243 -1.96 5.12 -5.87
N ALA A 244 -1.85 5.56 -4.62
CA ALA A 244 -1.28 4.74 -3.56
C ALA A 244 -2.23 3.62 -3.13
N ALA A 245 -1.67 2.43 -2.92
CA ALA A 245 -2.35 1.27 -2.36
C ALA A 245 -2.05 1.17 -0.85
N PRO A 246 -2.86 1.76 0.03
CA PRO A 246 -2.58 1.79 1.46
C PRO A 246 -2.80 0.41 2.09
N LEU A 247 -1.92 0.00 3.00
CA LEU A 247 -2.06 -1.22 3.80
C LEU A 247 -3.42 -1.29 4.51
N LYS A 248 -3.95 -0.13 4.92
CA LYS A 248 -5.22 -0.02 5.65
C LYS A 248 -6.42 -0.56 4.88
N LEU A 249 -6.44 -0.40 3.56
CA LEU A 249 -7.49 -0.99 2.72
C LEU A 249 -7.55 -2.51 2.94
N PHE A 250 -6.40 -3.18 2.90
CA PHE A 250 -6.32 -4.64 3.01
C PHE A 250 -6.51 -5.11 4.45
N GLU A 251 -6.04 -4.34 5.46
CA GLU A 251 -6.36 -4.60 6.87
C GLU A 251 -7.87 -4.54 7.12
N TYR A 252 -8.59 -3.59 6.53
CA TYR A 252 -10.04 -3.48 6.64
C TYR A 252 -10.76 -4.66 5.99
N ILE A 253 -10.33 -5.06 4.79
CA ILE A 253 -10.83 -6.26 4.13
C ILE A 253 -10.57 -7.50 4.99
N GLY A 254 -9.35 -7.66 5.54
CA GLY A 254 -8.99 -8.74 6.44
C GLY A 254 -9.86 -8.82 7.68
N ASN A 255 -10.27 -7.68 8.22
CA ASN A 255 -11.20 -7.60 9.36
C ASN A 255 -12.69 -7.72 8.96
N GLY A 256 -13.00 -7.96 7.69
CA GLY A 256 -14.37 -8.13 7.21
C GLY A 256 -15.21 -6.85 7.21
N LYS A 257 -14.57 -5.67 7.14
CA LYS A 257 -15.28 -4.38 7.22
C LYS A 257 -15.50 -3.78 5.84
N PRO A 258 -16.76 -3.48 5.46
CA PRO A 258 -17.03 -2.67 4.28
C PRO A 258 -16.46 -1.26 4.43
N ILE A 259 -16.17 -0.62 3.30
CA ILE A 259 -15.33 0.56 3.26
C ILE A 259 -16.07 1.73 2.60
N ILE A 260 -16.06 2.89 3.27
CA ILE A 260 -16.42 4.16 2.63
C ILE A 260 -15.11 4.77 2.09
N ALA A 261 -15.07 5.01 0.78
CA ALA A 261 -13.89 5.52 0.09
C ALA A 261 -14.21 6.74 -0.78
N THR A 262 -13.18 7.51 -1.12
CA THR A 262 -13.31 8.63 -2.04
C THR A 262 -13.24 8.15 -3.49
N GLU A 263 -14.20 8.59 -4.31
CA GLU A 263 -14.23 8.36 -5.75
C GLU A 263 -12.98 8.93 -6.45
N GLY A 264 -12.57 8.30 -7.57
CA GLY A 264 -11.43 8.75 -8.36
C GLY A 264 -10.04 8.38 -7.80
N THR A 265 -9.97 7.73 -6.64
CA THR A 265 -8.73 7.24 -6.04
C THR A 265 -8.52 5.74 -6.33
N PHE A 266 -7.29 5.23 -6.16
CA PHE A 266 -7.03 3.79 -6.23
C PHE A 266 -7.91 3.00 -5.25
N VAL A 267 -8.08 3.51 -4.03
CA VAL A 267 -8.94 2.88 -3.01
C VAL A 267 -10.38 2.82 -3.50
N GLY A 268 -10.90 3.92 -4.05
CA GLY A 268 -12.25 3.97 -4.62
C GLY A 268 -12.43 2.98 -5.77
N ASP A 269 -11.43 2.83 -6.65
CA ASP A 269 -11.48 1.84 -7.75
C ASP A 269 -11.57 0.41 -7.23
N VAL A 270 -10.77 0.06 -6.22
CA VAL A 270 -10.80 -1.28 -5.60
C VAL A 270 -12.15 -1.53 -4.92
N VAL A 271 -12.62 -0.57 -4.11
CA VAL A 271 -13.91 -0.68 -3.41
C VAL A 271 -15.07 -0.87 -4.40
N THR A 272 -15.07 -0.13 -5.51
CA THR A 272 -16.11 -0.25 -6.54
C THR A 272 -16.01 -1.55 -7.32
N ARG A 273 -14.81 -1.91 -7.79
CA ARG A 273 -14.58 -3.10 -8.61
C ARG A 273 -14.94 -4.40 -7.89
N ASP A 274 -14.55 -4.49 -6.61
CA ASP A 274 -14.70 -5.70 -5.80
C ASP A 274 -15.94 -5.63 -4.89
N GLU A 275 -16.78 -4.61 -5.05
CA GLU A 275 -18.03 -4.38 -4.31
C GLU A 275 -17.86 -4.35 -2.77
N LEU A 276 -16.74 -3.77 -2.30
CA LEU A 276 -16.32 -3.79 -0.89
C LEU A 276 -16.96 -2.68 -0.02
N GLY A 277 -17.91 -1.95 -0.55
CA GLY A 277 -18.54 -0.83 0.18
C GLY A 277 -19.04 0.27 -0.75
N TRP A 278 -18.75 1.52 -0.41
CA TRP A 278 -19.30 2.69 -1.10
C TRP A 278 -18.22 3.68 -1.49
N THR A 279 -18.39 4.29 -2.66
CA THR A 279 -17.54 5.38 -3.13
C THR A 279 -18.40 6.60 -3.42
N VAL A 280 -17.96 7.75 -2.94
CA VAL A 280 -18.61 9.05 -3.16
C VAL A 280 -17.55 10.13 -3.37
N GLN A 281 -17.96 11.26 -3.95
CA GLN A 281 -17.10 12.43 -4.05
C GLN A 281 -16.75 12.98 -2.67
N ALA A 282 -15.52 13.50 -2.51
CA ALA A 282 -15.06 14.05 -1.25
C ALA A 282 -15.70 15.40 -0.95
N SER A 283 -16.97 15.39 -0.57
CA SER A 283 -17.69 16.57 -0.12
C SER A 283 -18.55 16.26 1.10
N VAL A 284 -18.79 17.26 1.94
CA VAL A 284 -19.63 17.14 3.14
C VAL A 284 -21.01 16.60 2.78
N ASN A 285 -21.63 17.15 1.73
CA ASN A 285 -23.00 16.79 1.33
C ASN A 285 -23.10 15.34 0.84
N GLU A 286 -22.13 14.89 0.01
CA GLU A 286 -22.13 13.52 -0.51
C GLU A 286 -21.89 12.50 0.62
N PHE A 287 -20.97 12.80 1.53
CA PHE A 287 -20.75 11.95 2.70
C PHE A 287 -21.99 11.92 3.60
N ALA A 288 -22.60 13.07 3.93
CA ALA A 288 -23.80 13.12 4.76
C ALA A 288 -24.96 12.34 4.14
N ALA A 289 -25.22 12.53 2.85
CA ALA A 289 -26.25 11.79 2.13
C ALA A 289 -26.05 10.27 2.15
N LEU A 290 -24.80 9.80 1.99
CA LEU A 290 -24.49 8.38 2.14
C LEU A 290 -24.73 7.90 3.57
N LEU A 291 -24.28 8.64 4.59
CA LEU A 291 -24.45 8.26 6.00
C LEU A 291 -25.92 8.19 6.39
N GLU A 292 -26.75 9.15 5.96
CA GLU A 292 -28.20 9.12 6.14
C GLU A 292 -28.83 7.88 5.51
N GLN A 293 -28.43 7.52 4.28
CA GLN A 293 -28.92 6.30 3.63
C GLN A 293 -28.52 5.03 4.41
N LEU A 294 -27.30 4.96 4.92
CA LEU A 294 -26.83 3.79 5.67
C LEU A 294 -27.46 3.68 7.06
N THR A 295 -27.80 4.80 7.70
CA THR A 295 -28.53 4.79 8.97
C THR A 295 -30.00 4.40 8.80
N GLN A 296 -30.64 4.81 7.69
CA GLN A 296 -32.03 4.45 7.34
C GLN A 296 -32.15 3.00 6.83
N HIS A 297 -31.08 2.45 6.24
CA HIS A 297 -31.03 1.14 5.59
C HIS A 297 -29.86 0.30 6.12
N PRO A 298 -29.88 -0.12 7.39
CA PRO A 298 -28.77 -0.89 8.00
C PRO A 298 -28.51 -2.23 7.30
N GLU A 299 -29.50 -2.83 6.65
CA GLU A 299 -29.37 -4.04 5.84
C GLU A 299 -28.31 -3.92 4.73
N ARG A 300 -28.08 -2.72 4.22
CA ARG A 300 -27.04 -2.46 3.20
C ARG A 300 -25.64 -2.64 3.77
N VAL A 301 -25.46 -2.37 5.06
CA VAL A 301 -24.17 -2.59 5.73
C VAL A 301 -23.92 -4.09 5.90
N ASP A 302 -24.93 -4.86 6.30
CA ASP A 302 -24.85 -6.31 6.45
C ASP A 302 -24.53 -6.98 5.10
N GLU A 303 -25.25 -6.61 4.04
CA GLU A 303 -24.96 -7.10 2.68
C GLU A 303 -23.54 -6.76 2.20
N ALA A 304 -23.04 -5.56 2.54
CA ALA A 304 -21.68 -5.18 2.19
C ALA A 304 -20.63 -5.98 3.00
N CYS A 305 -20.91 -6.27 4.28
CA CYS A 305 -20.07 -7.18 5.08
C CYS A 305 -19.95 -8.56 4.45
N ASP A 306 -21.08 -9.13 3.99
CA ASP A 306 -21.10 -10.44 3.33
C ASP A 306 -20.26 -10.44 2.04
N ARG A 307 -20.33 -9.36 1.24
CA ARG A 307 -19.49 -9.21 0.04
C ARG A 307 -18.00 -9.12 0.38
N VAL A 308 -17.64 -8.32 1.40
CA VAL A 308 -16.24 -8.23 1.86
C VAL A 308 -15.75 -9.59 2.33
N MET A 309 -16.56 -10.32 3.09
CA MET A 309 -16.21 -11.68 3.54
C MET A 309 -15.98 -12.65 2.39
N ALA A 310 -16.78 -12.57 1.33
CA ALA A 310 -16.62 -13.39 0.13
C ALA A 310 -15.35 -13.04 -0.68
N ALA A 311 -14.93 -11.76 -0.66
CA ALA A 311 -13.78 -11.28 -1.42
C ALA A 311 -12.43 -11.42 -0.65
N ARG A 312 -12.43 -11.66 0.66
CA ARG A 312 -11.24 -11.64 1.52
C ARG A 312 -10.06 -12.44 0.99
N ASP A 313 -10.31 -13.68 0.57
CA ASP A 313 -9.24 -14.61 0.19
C ASP A 313 -8.45 -14.11 -1.04
N GLN A 314 -9.07 -13.31 -1.87
CA GLN A 314 -8.45 -12.69 -3.05
C GLN A 314 -7.48 -11.56 -2.66
N HIS A 315 -7.52 -11.06 -1.43
CA HIS A 315 -6.72 -9.94 -0.94
C HIS A 315 -5.68 -10.33 0.11
N THR A 316 -5.34 -11.61 0.22
CA THR A 316 -4.30 -12.09 1.14
C THR A 316 -2.90 -11.93 0.57
N TRP A 317 -1.87 -11.94 1.45
CA TRP A 317 -0.47 -12.02 1.02
C TRP A 317 -0.20 -13.29 0.20
N ALA A 318 -0.90 -14.40 0.49
CA ALA A 318 -0.79 -15.64 -0.28
C ALA A 318 -1.25 -15.42 -1.73
N ALA A 319 -2.41 -14.76 -1.94
CA ALA A 319 -2.90 -14.41 -3.26
C ALA A 319 -1.89 -13.51 -4.02
N ARG A 320 -1.24 -12.55 -3.33
CA ARG A 320 -0.20 -11.70 -3.95
C ARG A 320 1.02 -12.51 -4.40
N VAL A 321 1.42 -13.52 -3.63
CA VAL A 321 2.52 -14.42 -4.04
C VAL A 321 2.12 -15.23 -5.29
N GLU A 322 0.89 -15.71 -5.40
CA GLU A 322 0.40 -16.41 -6.59
C GLU A 322 0.38 -15.51 -7.83
N GLU A 323 -0.08 -14.26 -7.69
CA GLU A 323 -0.03 -13.25 -8.75
C GLU A 323 1.41 -12.98 -9.22
N LEU A 324 2.34 -12.83 -8.27
CA LEU A 324 3.76 -12.61 -8.54
C LEU A 324 4.37 -13.79 -9.31
N VAL A 325 4.16 -15.03 -8.84
CA VAL A 325 4.67 -16.24 -9.48
C VAL A 325 4.09 -16.38 -10.90
N THR A 326 2.79 -16.16 -11.06
CA THR A 326 2.12 -16.21 -12.38
C THR A 326 2.72 -15.18 -13.34
N ALA A 327 2.97 -13.96 -12.87
CA ALA A 327 3.54 -12.91 -13.70
C ALA A 327 4.97 -13.21 -14.15
N LEU A 328 5.79 -13.82 -13.27
CA LEU A 328 7.17 -14.21 -13.58
C LEU A 328 7.25 -15.45 -14.46
N ALA A 329 6.39 -16.45 -14.24
CA ALA A 329 6.31 -17.63 -15.08
C ALA A 329 5.89 -17.30 -16.53
N ALA A 330 5.10 -16.25 -16.72
CA ALA A 330 4.70 -15.79 -18.05
C ALA A 330 5.84 -15.14 -18.87
N VAL A 331 7.00 -14.82 -18.25
CA VAL A 331 8.19 -14.26 -18.92
C VAL A 331 8.92 -15.33 -19.72
N ASP A 332 8.94 -16.56 -19.25
CA ASP A 332 9.74 -17.67 -19.81
C ASP A 332 9.19 -18.23 -21.13
N GLN A 333 8.06 -17.73 -21.61
CA GLN A 333 7.38 -18.20 -22.84
C GLN A 333 7.73 -17.38 -24.10
N ARG A 334 8.84 -16.59 -24.10
CA ARG A 334 9.24 -15.77 -25.25
C ARG A 334 10.56 -16.21 -25.87
#